data_63267023168428e3b531b221e6a0f569
#
_entry.id   63267023168428e3b531b221e6a0f569
#
_cell.length_a   1.000
_cell.length_b   1.000
_cell.length_c   1.000
_cell.angle_alpha   90.00
_cell.angle_beta   90.00
_cell.angle_gamma   90.00
#
_symmetry.space_group_name_H-M   'P 1'
#
loop_
_entity.id
_entity.type
_entity.pdbx_description
1 polymer ?
#
loop_
_entity_poly.entity_id
_entity_poly.type
_entity_poly.pdbx_seq_one_letter_code
_entity_poly.pdbx_strand_id
1 'polypeptide(L)'
;TDLPAMILVKADAADQYNTLADFAGKSVGAQTATTKEAIVTDQMEGANLVSLSLVTDLVNELVYGKVDAIVVDGAVAEQYAEANPDLAIAPASSELGEAQPYCIAVAKGDPKGLLPGINEAIAKMTSENKMEEFIAAADELSGKAVEVTADAPAA
;
A
#
# COMPACT_ATOMS: atom_id res chain seq x y z
N THR A 1 -9.15 -7.03 8.34
CA THR A 1 -9.33 -7.16 6.88
C THR A 1 -8.33 -6.21 6.24
N ASP A 2 -7.42 -6.72 5.41
CA ASP A 2 -6.48 -5.87 4.72
C ASP A 2 -7.24 -4.92 3.78
N LEU A 3 -6.83 -3.66 3.77
CA LEU A 3 -7.34 -2.70 2.80
C LEU A 3 -6.74 -3.00 1.42
N PRO A 4 -7.53 -2.87 0.34
CA PRO A 4 -6.99 -3.00 -1.01
C PRO A 4 -5.91 -1.94 -1.27
N ALA A 5 -5.14 -2.11 -2.36
CA ALA A 5 -4.27 -1.04 -2.82
C ALA A 5 -5.08 0.22 -3.11
N MET A 6 -4.49 1.38 -2.86
CA MET A 6 -5.11 2.68 -3.10
C MET A 6 -4.18 3.61 -3.87
N ILE A 7 -4.77 4.61 -4.51
CA ILE A 7 -4.07 5.62 -5.28
C ILE A 7 -4.04 6.90 -4.47
N LEU A 8 -2.84 7.34 -4.10
CA LEU A 8 -2.62 8.60 -3.40
C LEU A 8 -2.27 9.68 -4.43
N VAL A 9 -2.89 10.83 -4.31
CA VAL A 9 -2.74 12.00 -5.20
C VAL A 9 -2.63 13.27 -4.36
N LYS A 10 -2.32 14.40 -4.99
CA LYS A 10 -2.46 15.69 -4.32
C LYS A 10 -3.93 16.00 -4.07
N ALA A 11 -4.24 16.57 -2.91
CA ALA A 11 -5.61 16.86 -2.50
C ALA A 11 -6.34 17.83 -3.44
N ASP A 12 -5.63 18.81 -3.99
CA ASP A 12 -6.16 19.79 -4.95
C ASP A 12 -6.43 19.21 -6.35
N ALA A 13 -5.92 18.00 -6.62
CA ALA A 13 -6.11 17.29 -7.89
C ALA A 13 -7.03 16.06 -7.76
N ALA A 14 -7.47 15.69 -6.55
CA ALA A 14 -8.20 14.44 -6.30
C ALA A 14 -9.45 14.27 -7.18
N ASP A 15 -10.21 15.32 -7.38
CA ASP A 15 -11.45 15.34 -8.20
C ASP A 15 -11.19 15.11 -9.70
N GLN A 16 -9.93 15.13 -10.15
CA GLN A 16 -9.56 14.87 -11.54
C GLN A 16 -9.37 13.38 -11.83
N TYR A 17 -9.28 12.53 -10.79
CA TYR A 17 -8.94 11.10 -10.89
C TYR A 17 -10.09 10.24 -10.37
N ASN A 18 -11.18 10.17 -11.14
CA ASN A 18 -12.39 9.44 -10.77
C ASN A 18 -12.38 7.99 -11.25
N THR A 19 -11.63 7.71 -12.32
CA THR A 19 -11.47 6.39 -12.93
C THR A 19 -10.00 6.12 -13.22
N LEU A 20 -9.64 4.84 -13.44
CA LEU A 20 -8.27 4.47 -13.83
C LEU A 20 -7.87 5.06 -15.19
N ALA A 21 -8.82 5.32 -16.08
CA ALA A 21 -8.57 5.94 -17.37
C ALA A 21 -8.06 7.39 -17.27
N ASP A 22 -8.36 8.09 -16.18
CA ASP A 22 -7.91 9.49 -15.97
C ASP A 22 -6.39 9.59 -15.77
N PHE A 23 -5.71 8.46 -15.56
CA PHE A 23 -4.25 8.40 -15.45
C PHE A 23 -3.52 8.24 -16.80
N ALA A 24 -4.23 8.18 -17.92
CA ALA A 24 -3.60 8.12 -19.23
C ALA A 24 -2.68 9.33 -19.46
N GLY A 25 -1.40 9.05 -19.78
CA GLY A 25 -0.35 10.07 -19.94
C GLY A 25 0.20 10.65 -18.64
N LYS A 26 -0.32 10.24 -17.46
CA LYS A 26 0.16 10.67 -16.13
C LYS A 26 1.34 9.83 -15.66
N SER A 27 2.17 10.41 -14.79
CA SER A 27 3.25 9.69 -14.12
C SER A 27 2.74 9.08 -12.83
N VAL A 28 2.74 7.75 -12.74
CA VAL A 28 2.22 7.03 -11.58
C VAL A 28 3.34 6.23 -10.92
N GLY A 29 3.62 6.55 -9.66
CA GLY A 29 4.66 5.89 -8.88
C GLY A 29 4.19 4.58 -8.26
N ALA A 30 5.08 3.59 -8.21
CA ALA A 30 4.86 2.34 -7.48
C ALA A 30 6.18 1.82 -6.91
N GLN A 31 6.10 1.05 -5.81
CA GLN A 31 7.29 0.44 -5.23
C GLN A 31 7.78 -0.71 -6.10
N THR A 32 9.10 -0.68 -6.40
CA THR A 32 9.78 -1.67 -7.23
C THR A 32 9.56 -3.10 -6.74
N ALA A 33 9.32 -4.02 -7.68
CA ALA A 33 9.12 -5.45 -7.45
C ALA A 33 7.91 -5.78 -6.54
N THR A 34 6.87 -4.95 -6.58
CA THR A 34 5.61 -5.20 -5.88
C THR A 34 4.44 -5.37 -6.85
N THR A 35 3.31 -5.85 -6.34
CA THR A 35 2.06 -5.94 -7.11
C THR A 35 1.55 -4.56 -7.55
N LYS A 36 2.00 -3.47 -6.95
CA LYS A 36 1.61 -2.10 -7.30
C LYS A 36 2.15 -1.69 -8.67
N GLU A 37 3.34 -2.15 -9.07
CA GLU A 37 3.82 -1.96 -10.45
C GLU A 37 2.90 -2.64 -11.46
N ALA A 38 2.47 -3.88 -11.16
CA ALA A 38 1.52 -4.60 -12.02
C ALA A 38 0.16 -3.89 -12.12
N ILE A 39 -0.32 -3.27 -11.04
CA ILE A 39 -1.53 -2.44 -11.09
C ILE A 39 -1.36 -1.30 -12.08
N VAL A 40 -0.26 -0.57 -12.03
CA VAL A 40 -0.02 0.55 -12.95
C VAL A 40 0.08 0.07 -14.39
N THR A 41 0.86 -1.00 -14.64
CA THR A 41 1.10 -1.49 -16.01
C THR A 41 -0.09 -2.18 -16.65
N ASP A 42 -0.89 -2.91 -15.86
CA ASP A 42 -1.92 -3.81 -16.37
C ASP A 42 -3.33 -3.20 -16.29
N GLN A 43 -3.56 -2.24 -15.38
CA GLN A 43 -4.88 -1.67 -15.13
C GLN A 43 -4.99 -0.18 -15.45
N MET A 44 -3.87 0.59 -15.48
CA MET A 44 -3.87 2.01 -15.79
C MET A 44 -3.34 2.25 -17.22
N GLU A 45 -4.20 2.00 -18.21
CA GLU A 45 -3.81 2.09 -19.61
C GLU A 45 -3.28 3.48 -19.97
N GLY A 46 -2.07 3.52 -20.52
CA GLY A 46 -1.41 4.77 -20.95
C GLY A 46 -0.75 5.56 -19.81
N ALA A 47 -0.76 5.09 -18.57
CA ALA A 47 0.01 5.69 -17.48
C ALA A 47 1.51 5.41 -17.65
N ASN A 48 2.35 6.34 -17.18
CA ASN A 48 3.80 6.19 -17.18
C ASN A 48 4.25 5.73 -15.79
N LEU A 49 4.70 4.46 -15.68
CA LEU A 49 5.18 3.92 -14.40
C LEU A 49 6.50 4.58 -13.99
N VAL A 50 6.56 5.01 -12.73
CA VAL A 50 7.77 5.47 -12.05
C VAL A 50 8.06 4.52 -10.87
N SER A 51 9.12 3.70 -11.00
CA SER A 51 9.48 2.69 -10.00
C SER A 51 10.53 3.22 -9.04
N LEU A 52 10.23 3.21 -7.73
CA LEU A 52 11.19 3.56 -6.67
C LEU A 52 11.22 2.47 -5.59
N SER A 53 12.35 2.33 -4.93
CA SER A 53 12.54 1.26 -3.93
C SER A 53 11.82 1.52 -2.61
N LEU A 54 11.61 2.80 -2.25
CA LEU A 54 11.03 3.20 -0.97
C LEU A 54 9.72 3.96 -1.17
N VAL A 55 8.72 3.64 -0.36
CA VAL A 55 7.43 4.36 -0.37
C VAL A 55 7.61 5.82 0.04
N THR A 56 8.51 6.11 0.98
CA THR A 56 8.83 7.48 1.40
C THR A 56 9.34 8.35 0.25
N ASP A 57 10.13 7.77 -0.66
CA ASP A 57 10.62 8.48 -1.84
C ASP A 57 9.48 8.74 -2.83
N LEU A 58 8.57 7.77 -3.02
CA LEU A 58 7.37 7.95 -3.83
C LEU A 58 6.49 9.09 -3.31
N VAL A 59 6.27 9.13 -1.99
CA VAL A 59 5.50 10.21 -1.36
C VAL A 59 6.17 11.57 -1.55
N ASN A 60 7.50 11.65 -1.41
CA ASN A 60 8.23 12.86 -1.68
C ASN A 60 8.09 13.32 -3.15
N GLU A 61 8.23 12.39 -4.11
CA GLU A 61 8.04 12.70 -5.53
C GLU A 61 6.62 13.21 -5.83
N LEU A 62 5.59 12.65 -5.16
CA LEU A 62 4.21 13.12 -5.25
C LEU A 62 4.04 14.53 -4.66
N VAL A 63 4.54 14.78 -3.46
CA VAL A 63 4.45 16.09 -2.78
C VAL A 63 5.14 17.16 -3.63
N TYR A 64 6.31 16.86 -4.20
CA TYR A 64 7.04 17.79 -5.07
C TYR A 64 6.48 17.88 -6.50
N GLY A 65 5.45 17.11 -6.83
CA GLY A 65 4.79 17.15 -8.14
C GLY A 65 5.61 16.56 -9.28
N LYS A 66 6.53 15.65 -8.98
CA LYS A 66 7.31 14.93 -9.99
C LYS A 66 6.60 13.69 -10.49
N VAL A 67 5.67 13.15 -9.71
CA VAL A 67 4.66 12.19 -10.14
C VAL A 67 3.27 12.75 -9.86
N ASP A 68 2.29 12.34 -10.66
CA ASP A 68 0.89 12.77 -10.52
C ASP A 68 0.14 11.97 -9.46
N ALA A 69 0.53 10.71 -9.27
CA ALA A 69 -0.07 9.77 -8.33
C ALA A 69 0.92 8.71 -7.87
N ILE A 70 0.61 8.00 -6.79
CA ILE A 70 1.31 6.78 -6.37
C ILE A 70 0.31 5.69 -6.00
N VAL A 71 0.64 4.43 -6.32
CA VAL A 71 -0.13 3.25 -5.88
C VAL A 71 0.60 2.62 -4.71
N VAL A 72 -0.07 2.52 -3.57
CA VAL A 72 0.46 1.97 -2.32
C VAL A 72 -0.55 1.04 -1.63
N ASP A 73 -0.15 0.37 -0.57
CA ASP A 73 -1.08 -0.38 0.28
C ASP A 73 -2.11 0.57 0.93
N GLY A 74 -3.37 0.15 1.04
CA GLY A 74 -4.45 1.00 1.50
C GLY A 74 -4.22 1.59 2.89
N ALA A 75 -3.74 0.79 3.85
CA ALA A 75 -3.40 1.28 5.18
C ALA A 75 -2.31 2.37 5.15
N VAL A 76 -1.33 2.23 4.24
CA VAL A 76 -0.27 3.24 4.03
C VAL A 76 -0.85 4.51 3.41
N ALA A 77 -1.75 4.37 2.42
CA ALA A 77 -2.41 5.52 1.80
C ALA A 77 -3.23 6.32 2.82
N GLU A 78 -4.01 5.65 3.67
CA GLU A 78 -4.78 6.29 4.74
C GLU A 78 -3.88 7.04 5.71
N GLN A 79 -2.80 6.42 6.20
CA GLN A 79 -1.86 7.06 7.12
C GLN A 79 -1.25 8.33 6.51
N TYR A 80 -0.83 8.31 5.24
CA TYR A 80 -0.27 9.49 4.59
C TYR A 80 -1.31 10.59 4.34
N ALA A 81 -2.54 10.22 3.97
CA ALA A 81 -3.63 11.19 3.76
C ALA A 81 -4.07 11.84 5.09
N GLU A 82 -4.09 11.08 6.19
CA GLU A 82 -4.38 11.62 7.53
C GLU A 82 -3.27 12.54 8.06
N ALA A 83 -2.00 12.15 7.85
CA ALA A 83 -0.85 12.90 8.33
C ALA A 83 -0.53 14.14 7.48
N ASN A 84 -0.96 14.19 6.23
CA ASN A 84 -0.64 15.26 5.29
C ASN A 84 -1.91 15.76 4.57
N PRO A 85 -2.46 16.91 4.95
CA PRO A 85 -3.67 17.47 4.36
C PRO A 85 -3.53 17.86 2.87
N ASP A 86 -2.29 17.92 2.34
CA ASP A 86 -2.03 18.16 0.91
C ASP A 86 -2.15 16.89 0.06
N LEU A 87 -2.40 15.73 0.68
CA LEU A 87 -2.59 14.45 0.03
C LEU A 87 -4.02 13.93 0.23
N ALA A 88 -4.52 13.19 -0.77
CA ALA A 88 -5.84 12.56 -0.72
C ALA A 88 -5.83 11.21 -1.45
N ILE A 89 -6.77 10.35 -1.10
CA ILE A 89 -7.02 9.10 -1.82
C ILE A 89 -7.90 9.43 -3.03
N ALA A 90 -7.45 9.06 -4.24
CA ALA A 90 -8.22 9.27 -5.45
C ALA A 90 -9.48 8.39 -5.48
N PRO A 91 -10.65 8.91 -5.93
CA PRO A 91 -11.88 8.11 -6.11
C PRO A 91 -11.69 6.88 -6.98
N ALA A 92 -10.81 6.96 -7.99
CA ALA A 92 -10.42 5.85 -8.86
C ALA A 92 -9.89 4.62 -8.11
N SER A 93 -9.45 4.75 -6.83
CA SER A 93 -9.01 3.62 -6.01
C SER A 93 -10.07 2.53 -5.88
N SER A 94 -11.36 2.88 -5.97
CA SER A 94 -12.48 1.94 -5.93
C SER A 94 -12.50 0.96 -7.11
N GLU A 95 -11.81 1.25 -8.21
CA GLU A 95 -11.70 0.39 -9.38
C GLU A 95 -10.57 -0.65 -9.29
N LEU A 96 -9.66 -0.54 -8.29
CA LEU A 96 -8.53 -1.45 -8.13
C LEU A 96 -8.91 -2.85 -7.61
N GLY A 97 -10.15 -3.04 -7.22
CA GLY A 97 -10.68 -4.31 -6.73
C GLY A 97 -10.35 -4.57 -5.25
N GLU A 98 -10.57 -5.82 -4.84
CA GLU A 98 -10.40 -6.22 -3.44
C GLU A 98 -8.94 -6.55 -3.10
N ALA A 99 -8.62 -6.48 -1.81
CA ALA A 99 -7.31 -6.88 -1.30
C ALA A 99 -7.02 -8.35 -1.61
N GLN A 100 -5.82 -8.63 -2.10
CA GLN A 100 -5.38 -10.00 -2.31
C GLN A 100 -4.97 -10.63 -0.97
N PRO A 101 -5.36 -11.89 -0.70
CA PRO A 101 -5.00 -12.54 0.54
C PRO A 101 -3.49 -12.80 0.62
N TYR A 102 -2.92 -12.61 1.80
CA TYR A 102 -1.55 -13.07 2.06
C TYR A 102 -1.48 -14.59 2.09
N CYS A 103 -0.43 -15.14 1.50
CA CYS A 103 -0.21 -16.57 1.43
C CYS A 103 1.16 -16.96 1.97
N ILE A 104 1.25 -18.10 2.64
CA ILE A 104 2.51 -18.71 3.02
C ILE A 104 2.87 -19.75 1.98
N ALA A 105 3.96 -19.53 1.24
CA ALA A 105 4.43 -20.45 0.23
C ALA A 105 5.47 -21.44 0.81
N VAL A 106 5.35 -22.71 0.43
CA VAL A 106 6.37 -23.73 0.69
C VAL A 106 6.90 -24.30 -0.62
N ALA A 107 8.04 -24.95 -0.60
CA ALA A 107 8.59 -25.61 -1.77
C ALA A 107 7.60 -26.64 -2.34
N LYS A 108 7.53 -26.75 -3.68
CA LYS A 108 6.62 -27.67 -4.36
C LYS A 108 6.78 -29.11 -3.85
N GLY A 109 5.66 -29.71 -3.46
CA GLY A 109 5.62 -31.07 -2.89
C GLY A 109 5.92 -31.14 -1.41
N ASP A 110 6.14 -30.01 -0.75
CA ASP A 110 6.39 -29.89 0.70
C ASP A 110 7.42 -30.88 1.24
N PRO A 111 8.66 -30.90 0.72
CA PRO A 111 9.67 -31.91 1.09
C PRO A 111 10.07 -31.90 2.56
N LYS A 112 9.69 -30.84 3.30
CA LYS A 112 9.94 -30.70 4.75
C LYS A 112 8.71 -30.97 5.61
N GLY A 113 7.55 -31.27 5.01
CA GLY A 113 6.32 -31.55 5.73
C GLY A 113 5.79 -30.38 6.56
N LEU A 114 5.95 -29.15 6.08
CA LEU A 114 5.60 -27.92 6.82
C LEU A 114 4.11 -27.54 6.70
N LEU A 115 3.46 -27.89 5.59
CA LEU A 115 2.08 -27.49 5.31
C LEU A 115 1.07 -27.86 6.40
N PRO A 116 1.07 -29.09 6.98
CA PRO A 116 0.11 -29.43 8.02
C PRO A 116 0.24 -28.53 9.26
N GLY A 117 1.47 -28.30 9.74
CA GLY A 117 1.71 -27.44 10.89
C GLY A 117 1.40 -25.98 10.64
N ILE A 118 1.69 -25.46 9.44
CA ILE A 118 1.33 -24.09 9.03
C ILE A 118 -0.19 -23.93 9.00
N ASN A 119 -0.90 -24.87 8.38
CA ASN A 119 -2.36 -24.80 8.29
C ASN A 119 -3.04 -24.90 9.65
N GLU A 120 -2.53 -25.75 10.55
CA GLU A 120 -3.00 -25.86 11.94
C GLU A 120 -2.78 -24.55 12.71
N ALA A 121 -1.60 -23.94 12.58
CA ALA A 121 -1.30 -22.64 13.19
C ALA A 121 -2.22 -21.51 12.68
N ILE A 122 -2.44 -21.44 11.35
CA ILE A 122 -3.36 -20.47 10.77
C ILE A 122 -4.78 -20.68 11.29
N ALA A 123 -5.27 -21.93 11.28
CA ALA A 123 -6.61 -22.24 11.75
C ALA A 123 -6.80 -21.86 13.24
N LYS A 124 -5.79 -22.11 14.06
CA LYS A 124 -5.80 -21.73 15.48
C LYS A 124 -5.82 -20.20 15.64
N MET A 125 -4.93 -19.48 14.97
CA MET A 125 -4.89 -18.01 15.02
C MET A 125 -6.20 -17.39 14.58
N THR A 126 -6.83 -17.93 13.53
CA THR A 126 -8.13 -17.46 13.05
C THR A 126 -9.23 -17.73 14.07
N SER A 127 -9.29 -18.93 14.65
CA SER A 127 -10.32 -19.27 15.64
C SER A 127 -10.20 -18.52 16.95
N GLU A 128 -8.98 -18.11 17.34
CA GLU A 128 -8.69 -17.33 18.54
C GLU A 128 -8.68 -15.81 18.28
N ASN A 129 -8.98 -15.36 17.06
CA ASN A 129 -8.96 -13.94 16.64
C ASN A 129 -7.60 -13.25 16.87
N LYS A 130 -6.50 -14.01 16.86
CA LYS A 130 -5.16 -13.51 17.16
C LYS A 130 -4.63 -12.52 16.11
N MET A 131 -5.09 -12.61 14.86
CA MET A 131 -4.66 -11.70 13.81
C MET A 131 -5.10 -10.26 14.11
N GLU A 132 -6.32 -10.05 14.58
CA GLU A 132 -6.80 -8.72 14.95
C GLU A 132 -6.03 -8.15 16.16
N GLU A 133 -5.70 -9.00 17.15
CA GLU A 133 -4.85 -8.58 18.27
C GLU A 133 -3.46 -8.12 17.79
N PHE A 134 -2.84 -8.85 16.84
CA PHE A 134 -1.53 -8.51 16.30
C PHE A 134 -1.57 -7.24 15.44
N ILE A 135 -2.61 -7.05 14.63
CA ILE A 135 -2.81 -5.84 13.83
C ILE A 135 -2.95 -4.63 14.75
N ALA A 136 -3.82 -4.69 15.76
CA ALA A 136 -4.01 -3.60 16.70
C ALA A 136 -2.72 -3.24 17.46
N ALA A 137 -1.93 -4.24 17.85
CA ALA A 137 -0.63 -4.02 18.50
C ALA A 137 0.40 -3.40 17.55
N ALA A 138 0.41 -3.79 16.27
CA ALA A 138 1.29 -3.22 15.26
C ALA A 138 0.93 -1.76 14.96
N ASP A 139 -0.35 -1.43 14.86
CA ASP A 139 -0.84 -0.07 14.64
C ASP A 139 -0.45 0.87 15.80
N GLU A 140 -0.60 0.40 17.05
CA GLU A 140 -0.15 1.15 18.22
C GLU A 140 1.37 1.42 18.20
N LEU A 141 2.17 0.44 17.76
CA LEU A 141 3.62 0.59 17.65
C LEU A 141 4.03 1.52 16.50
N SER A 142 3.35 1.44 15.36
CA SER A 142 3.63 2.30 14.20
C SER A 142 3.32 3.76 14.51
N GLY A 143 2.21 4.05 15.21
CA GLY A 143 1.88 5.39 15.68
C GLY A 143 2.97 5.99 16.58
N LYS A 144 3.53 5.19 17.49
CA LYS A 144 4.64 5.63 18.37
C LYS A 144 5.95 5.87 17.59
N ALA A 145 6.21 5.14 16.52
CA ALA A 145 7.41 5.33 15.69
C ALA A 145 7.38 6.66 14.93
N VAL A 146 6.22 7.14 14.53
CA VAL A 146 6.05 8.43 13.85
C VAL A 146 6.30 9.60 14.82
N GLU A 147 5.92 9.48 16.09
CA GLU A 147 6.16 10.53 17.10
C GLU A 147 7.66 10.72 17.39
N VAL A 148 8.46 9.65 17.35
CA VAL A 148 9.90 9.71 17.66
C VAL A 148 10.70 10.39 16.55
N THR A 149 10.25 10.35 15.29
CA THR A 149 10.96 10.99 14.17
C THR A 149 10.76 12.52 14.11
N ALA A 150 9.74 13.05 14.76
CA ALA A 150 9.49 14.50 14.83
C ALA A 150 10.46 15.27 15.75
N ASP A 151 11.18 14.57 16.62
CA ASP A 151 12.03 15.17 17.67
C ASP A 151 13.53 14.86 17.50
N ALA A 152 13.98 14.41 16.34
CA ALA A 152 15.39 14.20 16.05
C ALA A 152 16.07 15.56 15.81
N PRO A 153 17.07 15.96 16.63
CA PRO A 153 17.77 17.22 16.42
C PRO A 153 18.53 17.16 15.09
N ALA A 154 18.36 18.21 14.29
CA ALA A 154 19.14 18.41 13.09
C ALA A 154 20.64 18.43 13.46
N ALA A 155 21.41 17.49 12.90
CA ALA A 155 22.87 17.42 13.03
C ALA A 155 23.54 18.36 12.01
#